data_33a29ee653269285f8d5794aa0f50b28
#
_entry.id   33a29ee653269285f8d5794aa0f50b28
#
_cell.length_a   1.000
_cell.length_b   1.000
_cell.length_c   1.000
_cell.angle_alpha   90.00
_cell.angle_beta   90.00
_cell.angle_gamma   90.00
#
_symmetry.space_group_name_H-M   'P 1'
#
loop_
_entity.id
_entity.type
_entity.pdbx_description
1 polymer ?
#
loop_
_entity_poly.entity_id
_entity_poly.type
_entity_poly.pdbx_seq_one_letter_code
_entity_poly.pdbx_strand_id
1 'polypeptide(L)'
;WLARGAAALFLFIAFSLLKESLPALSHASLWGFLSGSDWRPTLPDPVLGILPMIAGTLAVSIGAIVAALPVGVGAALALCTAGPRTRAVVRPVIDVLAGIPSVVYGFVGLLTIVRGFERLGIASGESVLAASLVLGAMILPFIVAVCEEAMRDAVARYGAASLALGVGRDEMLLRLVLPAS
;
A
#
# COMPACT_ATOMS: atom_id res chain seq x y z
N TRP A 1 -16.00 -27.87 2.01
CA TRP A 1 -14.81 -28.69 2.06
C TRP A 1 -13.56 -27.89 1.70
N LEU A 2 -13.56 -27.13 0.62
CA LEU A 2 -12.41 -26.28 0.20
C LEU A 2 -12.00 -25.26 1.26
N ALA A 3 -12.95 -24.57 1.90
CA ALA A 3 -12.65 -23.60 2.95
C ALA A 3 -12.00 -24.25 4.19
N ARG A 4 -12.42 -25.46 4.56
CA ARG A 4 -11.80 -26.22 5.66
C ARG A 4 -10.39 -26.68 5.30
N GLY A 5 -10.15 -27.09 4.06
CA GLY A 5 -8.83 -27.46 3.56
C GLY A 5 -7.88 -26.24 3.56
N ALA A 6 -8.33 -25.08 3.11
CA ALA A 6 -7.56 -23.84 3.13
C ALA A 6 -7.23 -23.40 4.57
N ALA A 7 -8.20 -23.47 5.49
CA ALA A 7 -7.97 -23.16 6.89
C ALA A 7 -6.97 -24.12 7.56
N ALA A 8 -7.07 -25.42 7.27
CA ALA A 8 -6.13 -26.42 7.79
C ALA A 8 -4.70 -26.18 7.26
N LEU A 9 -4.56 -25.85 5.98
CA LEU A 9 -3.26 -25.52 5.38
C LEU A 9 -2.67 -24.26 6.02
N PHE A 10 -3.47 -23.23 6.22
CA PHE A 10 -3.03 -21.99 6.88
C PHE A 10 -2.55 -22.26 8.31
N LEU A 11 -3.32 -23.01 9.09
CA LEU A 11 -2.95 -23.38 10.46
C LEU A 11 -1.68 -24.26 10.50
N PHE A 12 -1.53 -25.18 9.54
CA PHE A 12 -0.32 -26.00 9.43
C PHE A 12 0.92 -25.14 9.15
N ILE A 13 0.83 -24.19 8.19
CA ILE A 13 1.93 -23.27 7.88
C ILE A 13 2.27 -22.39 9.10
N ALA A 14 1.26 -21.82 9.77
CA ALA A 14 1.47 -21.01 10.96
C ALA A 14 2.14 -21.81 12.09
N PHE A 15 1.70 -23.03 12.32
CA PHE A 15 2.28 -23.93 13.32
C PHE A 15 3.73 -24.31 12.97
N SER A 16 4.00 -24.63 11.72
CA SER A 16 5.35 -24.97 11.23
C SER A 16 6.32 -23.80 11.43
N LEU A 17 5.90 -22.58 11.03
CA LEU A 17 6.71 -21.37 11.22
C LEU A 17 6.97 -21.07 12.71
N LEU A 18 5.96 -21.21 13.56
CA LEU A 18 6.12 -21.06 15.01
C LEU A 18 7.12 -22.08 15.56
N LYS A 19 6.99 -23.35 15.19
CA LYS A 19 7.90 -24.41 15.66
C LYS A 19 9.34 -24.14 15.23
N GLU A 20 9.57 -23.70 14.01
CA GLU A 20 10.90 -23.41 13.49
C GLU A 20 11.50 -22.11 14.07
N SER A 21 10.67 -21.17 14.52
CA SER A 21 11.12 -19.92 15.14
C SER A 21 11.54 -20.08 16.63
N LEU A 22 11.02 -21.10 17.32
CA LEU A 22 11.31 -21.31 18.75
C LEU A 22 12.81 -21.39 19.11
N PRO A 23 13.68 -22.11 18.34
CA PRO A 23 15.11 -22.15 18.63
C PRO A 23 15.78 -20.76 18.53
N ALA A 24 15.37 -19.93 17.57
CA ALA A 24 15.91 -18.57 17.44
C ALA A 24 15.53 -17.69 18.65
N LEU A 25 14.31 -17.84 19.16
CA LEU A 25 13.84 -17.11 20.33
C LEU A 25 14.46 -17.61 21.65
N SER A 26 14.99 -18.84 21.69
CA SER A 26 15.68 -19.36 22.87
C SER A 26 17.08 -18.73 23.09
N HIS A 27 17.68 -18.18 22.04
CA HIS A 27 18.98 -17.51 22.08
C HIS A 27 18.89 -15.99 22.37
N ALA A 28 17.69 -15.41 22.27
CA ALA A 28 17.49 -13.98 22.54
C ALA A 28 16.27 -13.77 23.44
N SER A 29 16.33 -12.80 24.35
CA SER A 29 15.12 -12.37 25.07
C SER A 29 14.15 -11.73 24.06
N LEU A 30 12.83 -11.92 24.23
CA LEU A 30 11.81 -11.31 23.36
C LEU A 30 12.00 -9.79 23.25
N TRP A 31 12.37 -9.14 24.35
CA TRP A 31 12.63 -7.70 24.34
C TRP A 31 13.89 -7.37 23.55
N GLY A 32 14.99 -8.10 23.74
CA GLY A 32 16.21 -7.95 22.94
C GLY A 32 15.99 -8.18 21.45
N PHE A 33 15.15 -9.15 21.09
CA PHE A 33 14.77 -9.42 19.71
C PHE A 33 13.98 -8.24 19.08
N LEU A 34 12.97 -7.71 19.79
CA LEU A 34 12.14 -6.62 19.26
C LEU A 34 12.85 -5.26 19.26
N SER A 35 13.67 -4.97 20.27
CA SER A 35 14.34 -3.67 20.44
C SER A 35 15.79 -3.64 19.97
N GLY A 36 16.37 -4.77 19.64
CA GLY A 36 17.75 -4.85 19.15
C GLY A 36 17.92 -4.14 17.81
N SER A 37 19.02 -3.39 17.69
CA SER A 37 19.35 -2.61 16.49
C SER A 37 20.24 -3.34 15.48
N ASP A 38 20.80 -4.48 15.87
CA ASP A 38 21.72 -5.25 15.02
C ASP A 38 21.09 -6.58 14.59
N TRP A 39 21.19 -6.87 13.28
CA TRP A 39 20.78 -8.12 12.68
C TRP A 39 21.98 -8.84 12.07
N ARG A 40 22.53 -9.82 12.78
CA ARG A 40 23.69 -10.63 12.36
C ARG A 40 23.46 -12.12 12.67
N PRO A 41 22.59 -12.79 11.95
CA PRO A 41 22.23 -14.19 12.24
C PRO A 41 23.33 -15.21 11.94
N THR A 42 24.34 -14.82 11.15
CA THR A 42 25.41 -15.73 10.66
C THR A 42 26.65 -15.73 11.55
N LEU A 43 26.68 -14.94 12.60
CA LEU A 43 27.79 -14.97 13.56
C LEU A 43 27.74 -16.23 14.45
N PRO A 44 28.90 -16.68 15.00
CA PRO A 44 28.94 -17.76 15.99
C PRO A 44 28.02 -17.49 17.19
N ASP A 45 27.94 -16.23 17.65
CA ASP A 45 26.95 -15.73 18.60
C ASP A 45 25.98 -14.82 17.84
N PRO A 46 24.80 -15.32 17.43
CA PRO A 46 23.88 -14.59 16.57
C PRO A 46 23.23 -13.42 17.31
N VAL A 47 23.30 -12.23 16.71
CA VAL A 47 22.58 -11.04 17.18
C VAL A 47 21.33 -10.89 16.34
N LEU A 48 20.16 -10.97 16.98
CA LEU A 48 18.85 -11.04 16.33
C LEU A 48 17.97 -9.85 16.73
N GLY A 49 18.34 -8.63 16.30
CA GLY A 49 17.54 -7.43 16.56
C GLY A 49 16.74 -7.01 15.33
N ILE A 50 15.41 -6.97 15.40
CA ILE A 50 14.53 -6.64 14.25
C ILE A 50 14.05 -5.20 14.21
N LEU A 51 14.44 -4.35 15.16
CA LEU A 51 14.02 -2.95 15.22
C LEU A 51 14.26 -2.17 13.91
N PRO A 52 15.44 -2.28 13.24
CA PRO A 52 15.66 -1.59 11.97
C PRO A 52 14.72 -2.05 10.85
N MET A 53 14.32 -3.33 10.84
CA MET A 53 13.39 -3.87 9.87
C MET A 53 11.98 -3.33 10.09
N ILE A 54 11.55 -3.26 11.37
CA ILE A 54 10.25 -2.66 11.74
C ILE A 54 10.24 -1.18 11.36
N ALA A 55 11.27 -0.43 11.77
CA ALA A 55 11.38 0.99 11.46
C ALA A 55 11.41 1.26 9.94
N GLY A 56 12.19 0.48 9.19
CA GLY A 56 12.25 0.57 7.73
C GLY A 56 10.90 0.30 7.07
N THR A 57 10.21 -0.76 7.49
CA THR A 57 8.88 -1.11 6.98
C THR A 57 7.87 0.01 7.26
N LEU A 58 7.85 0.54 8.47
CA LEU A 58 6.96 1.65 8.82
C LEU A 58 7.29 2.92 8.03
N ALA A 59 8.57 3.26 7.91
CA ALA A 59 8.99 4.45 7.16
C ALA A 59 8.60 4.35 5.67
N VAL A 60 8.85 3.20 5.03
CA VAL A 60 8.46 2.97 3.63
C VAL A 60 6.95 2.99 3.46
N SER A 61 6.20 2.35 4.36
CA SER A 61 4.74 2.30 4.29
C SER A 61 4.11 3.68 4.46
N ILE A 62 4.55 4.45 5.45
CA ILE A 62 4.08 5.82 5.68
C ILE A 62 4.42 6.69 4.47
N GLY A 63 5.66 6.63 3.97
CA GLY A 63 6.09 7.36 2.79
C GLY A 63 5.25 7.03 1.55
N ALA A 64 4.94 5.75 1.32
CA ALA A 64 4.09 5.31 0.23
C ALA A 64 2.66 5.85 0.34
N ILE A 65 2.06 5.80 1.54
CA ILE A 65 0.72 6.34 1.78
C ILE A 65 0.69 7.84 1.58
N VAL A 66 1.66 8.57 2.14
CA VAL A 66 1.75 10.04 2.00
C VAL A 66 1.89 10.45 0.53
N ALA A 67 2.63 9.68 -0.28
CA ALA A 67 2.77 9.96 -1.70
C ALA A 67 1.53 9.55 -2.52
N ALA A 68 0.97 8.37 -2.27
CA ALA A 68 -0.08 7.79 -3.10
C ALA A 68 -1.50 8.25 -2.74
N LEU A 69 -1.79 8.48 -1.46
CA LEU A 69 -3.14 8.79 -1.00
C LEU A 69 -3.70 10.10 -1.59
N PRO A 70 -2.98 11.24 -1.58
CA PRO A 70 -3.50 12.47 -2.16
C PRO A 70 -3.76 12.34 -3.67
N VAL A 71 -2.85 11.67 -4.38
CA VAL A 71 -2.98 11.45 -5.83
C VAL A 71 -4.13 10.49 -6.13
N GLY A 72 -4.24 9.41 -5.37
CA GLY A 72 -5.30 8.41 -5.53
C GLY A 72 -6.70 8.95 -5.24
N VAL A 73 -6.86 9.68 -4.14
CA VAL A 73 -8.14 10.33 -3.79
C VAL A 73 -8.50 11.41 -4.82
N GLY A 74 -7.53 12.23 -5.25
CA GLY A 74 -7.74 13.23 -6.30
C GLY A 74 -8.16 12.60 -7.64
N ALA A 75 -7.52 11.50 -8.03
CA ALA A 75 -7.88 10.76 -9.25
C ALA A 75 -9.27 10.11 -9.14
N ALA A 76 -9.62 9.54 -7.98
CA ALA A 76 -10.95 8.99 -7.73
C ALA A 76 -12.04 10.07 -7.81
N LEU A 77 -11.81 11.24 -7.22
CA LEU A 77 -12.71 12.38 -7.28
C LEU A 77 -12.90 12.87 -8.73
N ALA A 78 -11.80 12.96 -9.49
CA ALA A 78 -11.85 13.32 -10.90
C ALA A 78 -12.66 12.29 -11.72
N LEU A 79 -12.52 10.99 -11.44
CA LEU A 79 -13.30 9.94 -12.10
C LEU A 79 -14.78 9.96 -11.73
N CYS A 80 -15.13 10.32 -10.50
CA CYS A 80 -16.53 10.51 -10.10
C CYS A 80 -17.21 11.66 -10.86
N THR A 81 -16.45 12.67 -11.25
CA THR A 81 -16.95 13.81 -12.02
C THR A 81 -16.82 13.64 -13.53
N ALA A 82 -16.02 12.68 -13.97
CA ALA A 82 -15.73 12.44 -15.38
C ALA A 82 -16.95 11.96 -16.17
N GLY A 83 -17.01 12.39 -17.41
CA GLY A 83 -18.02 11.89 -18.35
C GLY A 83 -17.85 10.40 -18.69
N PRO A 84 -18.90 9.75 -19.21
CA PRO A 84 -18.90 8.31 -19.48
C PRO A 84 -17.77 7.87 -20.44
N ARG A 85 -17.37 8.71 -21.39
CA ARG A 85 -16.28 8.41 -22.32
C ARG A 85 -14.93 8.35 -21.64
N THR A 86 -14.59 9.35 -20.82
CA THR A 86 -13.32 9.40 -20.06
C THR A 86 -13.21 8.20 -19.12
N ARG A 87 -14.30 7.91 -18.45
CA ARG A 87 -14.36 6.79 -17.52
C ARG A 87 -14.20 5.43 -18.23
N ALA A 88 -14.83 5.25 -19.38
CA ALA A 88 -14.72 4.02 -20.17
C ALA A 88 -13.28 3.74 -20.63
N VAL A 89 -12.43 4.75 -20.72
CA VAL A 89 -11.01 4.60 -21.07
C VAL A 89 -10.13 4.45 -19.83
N VAL A 90 -10.35 5.27 -18.81
CA VAL A 90 -9.44 5.34 -17.66
C VAL A 90 -9.61 4.14 -16.69
N ARG A 91 -10.86 3.70 -16.47
CA ARG A 91 -11.14 2.59 -15.55
C ARG A 91 -10.43 1.28 -15.93
N PRO A 92 -10.48 0.80 -17.19
CA PRO A 92 -9.75 -0.39 -17.60
C PRO A 92 -8.23 -0.27 -17.43
N VAL A 93 -7.67 0.94 -17.61
CA VAL A 93 -6.23 1.16 -17.36
C VAL A 93 -5.89 0.99 -15.89
N ILE A 94 -6.70 1.52 -14.98
CA ILE A 94 -6.53 1.34 -13.53
C ILE A 94 -6.64 -0.15 -13.16
N ASP A 95 -7.62 -0.84 -13.71
CA ASP A 95 -7.84 -2.27 -13.45
C ASP A 95 -6.67 -3.13 -13.95
N VAL A 96 -6.10 -2.80 -15.11
CA VAL A 96 -4.87 -3.45 -15.62
C VAL A 96 -3.67 -3.16 -14.72
N LEU A 97 -3.47 -1.90 -14.31
CA LEU A 97 -2.39 -1.55 -13.39
C LEU A 97 -2.53 -2.28 -12.05
N ALA A 98 -3.74 -2.36 -11.48
CA ALA A 98 -4.00 -3.11 -10.26
C ALA A 98 -3.72 -4.62 -10.40
N GLY A 99 -3.81 -5.17 -11.63
CA GLY A 99 -3.51 -6.57 -11.92
C GLY A 99 -2.04 -6.90 -12.13
N ILE A 100 -1.15 -5.92 -12.22
CA ILE A 100 0.29 -6.16 -12.42
C ILE A 100 0.89 -6.77 -11.14
N PRO A 101 1.63 -7.91 -11.25
CA PRO A 101 2.30 -8.50 -10.10
C PRO A 101 3.27 -7.52 -9.41
N SER A 102 3.26 -7.48 -8.08
CA SER A 102 4.11 -6.57 -7.28
C SER A 102 5.61 -6.67 -7.60
N VAL A 103 6.08 -7.87 -7.97
CA VAL A 103 7.48 -8.11 -8.38
C VAL A 103 7.84 -7.28 -9.61
N VAL A 104 6.91 -7.10 -10.56
CA VAL A 104 7.14 -6.28 -11.76
C VAL A 104 7.30 -4.81 -11.37
N TYR A 105 6.46 -4.29 -10.48
CA TYR A 105 6.63 -2.93 -9.94
C TYR A 105 7.98 -2.75 -9.26
N GLY A 106 8.40 -3.71 -8.42
CA GLY A 106 9.71 -3.68 -7.76
C GLY A 106 10.87 -3.68 -8.75
N PHE A 107 10.81 -4.55 -9.77
CA PHE A 107 11.85 -4.64 -10.80
C PHE A 107 11.94 -3.36 -11.65
N VAL A 108 10.81 -2.85 -12.13
CA VAL A 108 10.77 -1.58 -12.87
C VAL A 108 11.26 -0.43 -12.00
N GLY A 109 10.86 -0.38 -10.73
CA GLY A 109 11.31 0.63 -9.77
C GLY A 109 12.82 0.62 -9.56
N LEU A 110 13.42 -0.58 -9.45
CA LEU A 110 14.86 -0.76 -9.35
C LEU A 110 15.59 -0.21 -10.60
N LEU A 111 15.08 -0.51 -11.78
CA LEU A 111 15.69 -0.10 -13.04
C LEU A 111 15.48 1.40 -13.38
N THR A 112 14.46 2.02 -12.84
CA THR A 112 14.08 3.41 -13.18
C THR A 112 14.34 4.37 -12.01
N ILE A 113 13.67 4.20 -10.88
CA ILE A 113 13.71 5.13 -9.75
C ILE A 113 15.06 5.05 -9.05
N VAL A 114 15.55 3.86 -8.71
CA VAL A 114 16.83 3.68 -8.02
C VAL A 114 17.97 4.19 -8.89
N ARG A 115 18.04 3.77 -10.15
CA ARG A 115 19.05 4.28 -11.10
C ARG A 115 18.92 5.79 -11.38
N GLY A 116 17.70 6.31 -11.36
CA GLY A 116 17.45 7.76 -11.46
C GLY A 116 18.08 8.51 -10.28
N PHE A 117 17.92 8.00 -9.06
CA PHE A 117 18.50 8.59 -7.85
C PHE A 117 20.02 8.51 -7.84
N GLU A 118 20.60 7.39 -8.27
CA GLU A 118 22.04 7.26 -8.44
C GLU A 118 22.62 8.31 -9.39
N ARG A 119 21.96 8.55 -10.53
CA ARG A 119 22.35 9.58 -11.52
C ARG A 119 22.25 11.00 -10.97
N LEU A 120 21.34 11.24 -10.02
CA LEU A 120 21.18 12.50 -9.32
C LEU A 120 22.15 12.68 -8.15
N GLY A 121 23.03 11.69 -7.91
CA GLY A 121 23.99 11.72 -6.80
C GLY A 121 23.36 11.44 -5.42
N ILE A 122 22.19 10.85 -5.37
CA ILE A 122 21.53 10.45 -4.13
C ILE A 122 22.08 9.08 -3.73
N ALA A 123 23.17 9.08 -2.97
CA ALA A 123 23.83 7.91 -2.38
C ALA A 123 23.78 6.62 -3.25
N SER A 124 23.44 5.48 -2.68
CA SER A 124 23.32 4.19 -3.40
C SER A 124 22.04 4.07 -4.25
N GLY A 125 21.20 5.10 -4.31
CA GLY A 125 19.89 5.04 -4.97
C GLY A 125 18.86 4.19 -4.22
N GLU A 126 19.30 3.13 -3.54
CA GLU A 126 18.49 2.31 -2.65
C GLU A 126 18.22 3.08 -1.35
N SER A 127 17.03 3.63 -1.25
CA SER A 127 16.64 4.47 -0.13
C SER A 127 15.18 4.24 0.26
N VAL A 128 14.84 4.64 1.49
CA VAL A 128 13.45 4.64 1.96
C VAL A 128 12.55 5.44 1.02
N LEU A 129 13.07 6.55 0.46
CA LEU A 129 12.32 7.37 -0.49
C LEU A 129 12.04 6.62 -1.80
N ALA A 130 13.04 5.95 -2.38
CA ALA A 130 12.87 5.15 -3.59
C ALA A 130 11.86 4.01 -3.36
N ALA A 131 12.00 3.27 -2.27
CA ALA A 131 11.08 2.20 -1.89
C ALA A 131 9.65 2.73 -1.67
N SER A 132 9.50 3.89 -1.02
CA SER A 132 8.19 4.54 -0.80
C SER A 132 7.51 4.94 -2.11
N LEU A 133 8.26 5.47 -3.07
CA LEU A 133 7.71 5.84 -4.38
C LEU A 133 7.28 4.61 -5.20
N VAL A 134 8.07 3.54 -5.19
CA VAL A 134 7.72 2.28 -5.86
C VAL A 134 6.48 1.66 -5.23
N LEU A 135 6.44 1.56 -3.91
CA LEU A 135 5.30 1.03 -3.17
C LEU A 135 4.07 1.92 -3.37
N GLY A 136 4.24 3.25 -3.36
CA GLY A 136 3.18 4.22 -3.64
C GLY A 136 2.58 4.05 -5.03
N ALA A 137 3.42 3.89 -6.05
CA ALA A 137 2.96 3.61 -7.42
C ALA A 137 2.19 2.29 -7.53
N MET A 138 2.62 1.27 -6.77
CA MET A 138 1.97 -0.04 -6.73
C MET A 138 0.57 0.02 -6.08
N ILE A 139 0.42 0.76 -4.98
CA ILE A 139 -0.87 0.84 -4.26
C ILE A 139 -1.83 1.87 -4.87
N LEU A 140 -1.33 2.80 -5.70
CA LEU A 140 -2.10 3.90 -6.28
C LEU A 140 -3.36 3.42 -7.03
N PRO A 141 -3.30 2.47 -7.98
CA PRO A 141 -4.49 2.02 -8.69
C PRO A 141 -5.53 1.39 -7.77
N PHE A 142 -5.10 0.70 -6.72
CA PHE A 142 -5.98 0.12 -5.71
C PHE A 142 -6.71 1.22 -4.91
N ILE A 143 -5.97 2.25 -4.46
CA ILE A 143 -6.56 3.40 -3.77
C ILE A 143 -7.61 4.07 -4.66
N VAL A 144 -7.29 4.32 -5.94
CA VAL A 144 -8.22 4.95 -6.89
C VAL A 144 -9.49 4.11 -7.04
N ALA A 145 -9.37 2.80 -7.20
CA ALA A 145 -10.50 1.91 -7.39
C ALA A 145 -11.45 1.90 -6.18
N VAL A 146 -10.89 1.75 -4.98
CA VAL A 146 -11.68 1.69 -3.73
C VAL A 146 -12.34 3.05 -3.42
N CYS A 147 -11.58 4.15 -3.54
CA CYS A 147 -12.12 5.49 -3.29
C CYS A 147 -13.18 5.87 -4.32
N GLU A 148 -13.00 5.54 -5.61
CA GLU A 148 -14.00 5.81 -6.65
C GLU A 148 -15.32 5.09 -6.36
N GLU A 149 -15.26 3.81 -5.96
CA GLU A 149 -16.44 3.01 -5.63
C GLU A 149 -17.17 3.61 -4.43
N ALA A 150 -16.48 3.90 -3.33
CA ALA A 150 -17.04 4.51 -2.14
C ALA A 150 -17.69 5.88 -2.41
N MET A 151 -16.98 6.74 -3.18
CA MET A 151 -17.51 8.05 -3.57
C MET A 151 -18.78 7.94 -4.44
N ARG A 152 -18.83 6.97 -5.33
CA ARG A 152 -20.02 6.73 -6.17
C ARG A 152 -21.22 6.31 -5.35
N ASP A 153 -21.02 5.43 -4.39
CA ASP A 153 -22.07 5.02 -3.48
C ASP A 153 -22.61 6.19 -2.67
N ALA A 154 -21.71 7.07 -2.20
CA ALA A 154 -22.10 8.30 -1.51
C ALA A 154 -22.88 9.26 -2.43
N VAL A 155 -22.45 9.44 -3.70
CA VAL A 155 -23.19 10.23 -4.69
C VAL A 155 -24.58 9.63 -4.96
N ALA A 156 -24.69 8.32 -5.07
CA ALA A 156 -25.97 7.65 -5.30
C ALA A 156 -26.94 7.85 -4.12
N ARG A 157 -26.44 7.88 -2.89
CA ARG A 157 -27.25 8.07 -1.69
C ARG A 157 -27.67 9.51 -1.45
N TYR A 158 -26.76 10.45 -1.62
CA TYR A 158 -26.93 11.85 -1.17
C TYR A 158 -27.11 12.85 -2.33
N GLY A 159 -26.80 12.46 -3.59
CA GLY A 159 -26.75 13.37 -4.70
C GLY A 159 -28.10 14.04 -5.01
N ALA A 160 -29.19 13.27 -5.06
CA ALA A 160 -30.53 13.80 -5.34
C ALA A 160 -31.00 14.77 -4.25
N ALA A 161 -30.77 14.44 -2.98
CA ALA A 161 -31.13 15.28 -1.84
C ALA A 161 -30.33 16.59 -1.82
N SER A 162 -29.03 16.53 -2.11
CA SER A 162 -28.17 17.71 -2.18
C SER A 162 -28.60 18.69 -3.28
N LEU A 163 -28.92 18.16 -4.46
CA LEU A 163 -29.42 18.97 -5.58
C LEU A 163 -30.76 19.63 -5.27
N ALA A 164 -31.66 18.92 -4.57
CA ALA A 164 -32.95 19.45 -4.14
C ALA A 164 -32.82 20.63 -3.14
N LEU A 165 -31.74 20.63 -2.35
CA LEU A 165 -31.37 21.71 -1.42
C LEU A 165 -30.60 22.86 -2.09
N GLY A 166 -30.34 22.78 -3.42
CA GLY A 166 -29.60 23.81 -4.14
C GLY A 166 -28.08 23.79 -3.89
N VAL A 167 -27.53 22.70 -3.31
CA VAL A 167 -26.09 22.56 -3.08
C VAL A 167 -25.39 22.36 -4.41
N GLY A 168 -24.35 23.16 -4.67
CA GLY A 168 -23.54 23.04 -5.88
C GLY A 168 -22.80 21.69 -5.94
N ARG A 169 -22.53 21.19 -7.17
CA ARG A 169 -21.92 19.88 -7.39
C ARG A 169 -20.57 19.75 -6.69
N ASP A 170 -19.74 20.78 -6.76
CA ASP A 170 -18.39 20.79 -6.16
C ASP A 170 -18.46 20.79 -4.63
N GLU A 171 -19.40 21.56 -4.09
CA GLU A 171 -19.66 21.60 -2.65
C GLU A 171 -20.19 20.26 -2.12
N MET A 172 -21.08 19.63 -2.86
CA MET A 172 -21.57 18.28 -2.55
C MET A 172 -20.40 17.27 -2.52
N LEU A 173 -19.51 17.30 -3.50
CA LEU A 173 -18.39 16.36 -3.57
C LEU A 173 -17.41 16.55 -2.42
N LEU A 174 -17.02 17.78 -2.12
CA LEU A 174 -16.00 18.07 -1.09
C LEU A 174 -16.54 17.98 0.34
N ARG A 175 -17.80 18.40 0.57
CA ARG A 175 -18.36 18.50 1.93
C ARG A 175 -19.25 17.33 2.33
N LEU A 176 -19.79 16.58 1.37
CA LEU A 176 -20.68 15.45 1.64
C LEU A 176 -20.08 14.13 1.17
N VAL A 177 -19.68 14.04 -0.09
CA VAL A 177 -19.23 12.76 -0.67
C VAL A 177 -17.89 12.34 -0.09
N LEU A 178 -16.90 13.22 -0.09
CA LEU A 178 -15.57 12.91 0.41
C LEU A 178 -15.52 12.52 1.89
N PRO A 179 -16.23 13.18 2.83
CA PRO A 179 -16.28 12.76 4.23
C PRO A 179 -17.15 11.53 4.50
N ALA A 180 -18.07 11.19 3.59
CA ALA A 180 -19.04 10.08 3.73
C ALA A 180 -18.58 8.79 3.01
N SER A 181 -17.46 8.85 2.26
CA SER A 181 -16.90 7.73 1.48
C SER A 181 -15.78 6.92 2.18
#